data_5c5bf36113618073557248ae47476113
#
_entry.id   5c5bf36113618073557248ae47476113
#
_cell.length_a   1.000
_cell.length_b   1.000
_cell.length_c   1.000
_cell.angle_alpha   90.00
_cell.angle_beta   90.00
_cell.angle_gamma   90.00
#
_symmetry.space_group_name_H-M   'P 1'
#
loop_
_entity.id
_entity.type
_entity.pdbx_description
1 polymer ?
#
loop_
_entity_poly.entity_id
_entity_poly.type
_entity_poly.pdbx_seq_one_letter_code
_entity_poly.pdbx_strand_id
1 'polypeptide(L)'
;GHDAPQLISQLELSISGVGQLHKNPYEFISASRFDASFGDIGNGNERGVSTSRTGRSWVLFDDIDFGPDGADTVELPIFVLDGEPTTLRFWDGEPYAEGSTMIGERVYHKPKQWNVYQPDTFKLDKLLRGIGRFAVELNVKVHIKGFIFTRHSRAWDTLAAGACDAVYGDSFTR
;
A
#
# COMPACT_ATOMS: atom_id res chain seq x y z
N GLY A 1 -21.63 33.90 -8.78
CA GLY A 1 -20.79 33.55 -9.17
C GLY A 1 -20.85 33.39 -9.22
N HIS A 2 -21.11 33.71 -9.05
CA HIS A 2 -20.47 33.38 -9.45
C HIS A 2 -20.23 32.89 -9.70
N ASP A 3 -20.74 33.18 -9.20
CA ASP A 3 -20.05 32.69 -9.77
C ASP A 3 -19.71 32.22 -10.10
N ALA A 4 -20.21 32.53 -9.81
CA ALA A 4 -19.42 31.94 -10.26
C ALA A 4 -18.89 31.73 -10.24
N PRO A 5 -18.94 31.83 -9.92
CA PRO A 5 -18.12 31.36 -10.01
C PRO A 5 -17.98 31.02 -9.69
N GLN A 6 -18.19 31.10 -9.00
CA GLN A 6 -17.59 30.47 -8.92
C GLN A 6 -17.57 29.67 -9.07
N LEU A 7 -18.05 29.91 -8.76
CA LEU A 7 -17.85 28.94 -9.16
C LEU A 7 -17.09 28.53 -9.58
N ILE A 8 -16.86 28.59 -9.64
CA ILE A 8 -15.86 28.08 -9.81
C ILE A 8 -15.20 28.00 -9.26
N SER A 9 -15.34 28.38 -8.66
CA SER A 9 -14.60 27.97 -8.16
C SER A 9 -14.93 27.46 -7.60
N GLN A 10 -15.75 27.58 -7.38
CA GLN A 10 -15.87 26.64 -7.02
C GLN A 10 -15.60 25.73 -7.51
N LEU A 11 -15.76 26.03 -7.94
CA LEU A 11 -15.31 24.98 -8.59
C LEU A 11 -13.90 24.84 -8.58
N GLU A 12 -13.19 25.65 -8.52
CA GLU A 12 -11.92 25.50 -8.40
C GLU A 12 -11.51 25.27 -7.15
N LEU A 13 -12.06 25.74 -6.28
CA LEU A 13 -11.77 25.47 -5.11
C LEU A 13 -12.24 24.33 -4.77
N SER A 14 -13.27 24.07 -5.22
CA SER A 14 -13.65 22.81 -5.07
C SER A 14 -12.85 21.91 -5.85
N ILE A 15 -12.17 22.34 -6.81
CA ILE A 15 -11.25 21.50 -7.46
C ILE A 15 -10.20 21.01 -6.57
N SER A 16 -9.71 21.86 -5.73
CA SER A 16 -8.77 21.43 -4.75
C SER A 16 -9.37 20.37 -3.88
N GLY A 17 -10.62 20.51 -3.52
CA GLY A 17 -11.27 19.49 -2.75
C GLY A 17 -11.42 18.18 -3.50
N VAL A 18 -11.75 18.28 -4.76
CA VAL A 18 -11.90 17.07 -5.56
C VAL A 18 -10.57 16.35 -5.68
N GLY A 19 -9.49 17.07 -5.78
CA GLY A 19 -8.18 16.46 -5.83
C GLY A 19 -7.82 15.70 -4.58
N GLN A 20 -8.56 15.89 -3.50
CA GLN A 20 -8.30 15.17 -2.26
C GLN A 20 -9.11 13.88 -2.15
N LEU A 21 -9.92 13.57 -3.12
CA LEU A 21 -10.75 12.37 -3.05
C LEU A 21 -9.96 11.09 -3.12
N HIS A 22 -8.78 11.11 -3.73
CA HIS A 22 -7.99 9.92 -3.86
C HIS A 22 -6.76 10.00 -2.96
N LYS A 23 -6.38 8.86 -2.41
CA LYS A 23 -5.17 8.76 -1.61
C LYS A 23 -3.97 8.67 -2.54
N ASN A 24 -2.89 9.31 -2.13
CA ASN A 24 -1.63 9.25 -2.86
C ASN A 24 -0.75 8.16 -2.25
N PRO A 25 -0.56 7.02 -2.94
CA PRO A 25 0.19 5.91 -2.37
C PRO A 25 1.68 6.17 -2.28
N TYR A 26 2.17 7.24 -2.91
CA TYR A 26 3.59 7.57 -2.92
C TYR A 26 3.97 8.50 -1.77
N GLU A 27 2.99 8.82 -0.93
CA GLU A 27 3.20 9.46 0.36
C GLU A 27 2.75 8.48 1.43
N PHE A 28 3.30 8.62 2.62
CA PHE A 28 2.96 7.69 3.69
C PHE A 28 1.48 7.80 4.05
N ILE A 29 0.78 6.66 4.05
CA ILE A 29 -0.61 6.59 4.46
C ILE A 29 -0.65 5.89 5.81
N SER A 30 -1.17 6.56 6.82
CA SER A 30 -1.31 5.99 8.15
C SER A 30 -2.28 4.82 8.13
N ALA A 31 -1.94 3.75 8.85
CA ALA A 31 -2.81 2.57 8.89
C ALA A 31 -4.17 2.89 9.51
N SER A 32 -4.25 3.92 10.36
CA SER A 32 -5.53 4.30 10.97
C SER A 32 -6.51 4.94 9.98
N ARG A 33 -6.06 5.22 8.76
CA ARG A 33 -6.92 5.79 7.73
C ARG A 33 -7.63 4.72 6.90
N PHE A 34 -7.75 3.53 7.40
CA PHE A 34 -8.48 2.48 6.68
C PHE A 34 -9.94 2.85 6.48
N ASP A 35 -10.50 2.38 5.38
CA ASP A 35 -11.90 2.63 5.04
C ASP A 35 -12.80 1.50 5.51
N ALA A 36 -12.25 0.31 5.66
CA ALA A 36 -12.98 -0.84 6.17
C ALA A 36 -12.00 -1.79 6.85
N SER A 37 -12.52 -2.62 7.74
CA SER A 37 -11.70 -3.58 8.45
C SER A 37 -12.50 -4.83 8.79
N PHE A 38 -11.79 -5.87 9.16
CA PHE A 38 -12.40 -7.12 9.59
C PHE A 38 -11.56 -7.70 10.71
N GLY A 39 -12.22 -8.34 11.67
CA GLY A 39 -11.51 -9.05 12.73
C GLY A 39 -11.12 -8.14 13.88
N ASP A 40 -10.04 -8.49 14.52
CA ASP A 40 -9.60 -7.83 15.74
C ASP A 40 -8.62 -6.69 15.40
N ILE A 41 -9.19 -5.58 14.99
CA ILE A 41 -8.40 -4.39 14.64
C ILE A 41 -8.57 -3.34 15.73
N GLY A 42 -7.48 -2.96 16.33
CA GLY A 42 -7.46 -1.92 17.36
C GLY A 42 -6.45 -0.84 17.02
N ASN A 43 -6.36 0.15 17.89
CA ASN A 43 -5.41 1.24 17.70
C ASN A 43 -4.02 0.78 18.05
N GLY A 44 -3.08 1.06 17.18
CA GLY A 44 -1.67 0.87 17.46
C GLY A 44 -1.02 2.18 17.86
N ASN A 45 0.26 2.12 18.16
CA ASN A 45 1.03 3.32 18.48
C ASN A 45 1.17 4.17 17.21
N GLU A 46 1.32 5.47 17.40
CA GLU A 46 1.63 6.41 16.31
C GLU A 46 0.62 6.34 15.15
N ARG A 47 -0.66 6.20 15.50
CA ARG A 47 -1.75 6.11 14.53
C ARG A 47 -1.68 4.87 13.65
N GLY A 48 -1.02 3.83 14.12
CA GLY A 48 -1.05 2.56 13.46
C GLY A 48 -2.27 1.75 13.84
N VAL A 49 -2.34 0.52 13.36
CA VAL A 49 -3.36 -0.42 13.76
C VAL A 49 -2.67 -1.65 14.35
N SER A 50 -3.38 -2.34 15.20
CA SER A 50 -2.86 -3.52 15.88
C SER A 50 -3.86 -4.65 15.84
N THR A 51 -3.33 -5.86 15.92
CA THR A 51 -4.13 -7.05 16.18
C THR A 51 -3.59 -7.67 17.47
N SER A 52 -4.45 -7.98 18.39
CA SER A 52 -4.01 -8.51 19.69
C SER A 52 -4.41 -9.96 19.88
N ARG A 53 -5.25 -10.49 19.03
CA ARG A 53 -5.74 -11.87 19.18
C ARG A 53 -5.30 -12.71 18.00
N THR A 54 -5.47 -14.00 18.17
CA THR A 54 -5.23 -14.92 17.08
C THR A 54 -6.36 -14.82 16.06
N GLY A 55 -6.05 -15.13 14.84
CA GLY A 55 -7.03 -15.14 13.78
C GLY A 55 -6.74 -14.10 12.72
N ARG A 56 -7.55 -14.14 11.69
CA ARG A 56 -7.35 -13.29 10.54
C ARG A 56 -8.01 -11.94 10.75
N SER A 57 -7.26 -10.90 10.46
CA SER A 57 -7.76 -9.52 10.53
C SER A 57 -7.19 -8.75 9.35
N TRP A 58 -7.93 -7.78 8.83
CA TRP A 58 -7.42 -6.99 7.73
C TRP A 58 -7.94 -5.57 7.78
N VAL A 59 -7.20 -4.68 7.13
CA VAL A 59 -7.61 -3.29 6.90
C VAL A 59 -7.57 -3.04 5.40
N LEU A 60 -8.57 -2.29 4.92
CA LEU A 60 -8.76 -2.01 3.50
C LEU A 60 -8.74 -0.51 3.27
N PHE A 61 -8.05 -0.10 2.23
CA PHE A 61 -7.94 1.30 1.85
C PHE A 61 -8.50 1.45 0.44
N ASP A 62 -9.53 2.30 0.31
CA ASP A 62 -10.19 2.57 -0.96
C ASP A 62 -9.60 3.82 -1.62
N ASP A 63 -9.95 4.03 -2.86
CA ASP A 63 -9.69 5.28 -3.57
C ASP A 63 -8.22 5.68 -3.56
N ILE A 64 -7.37 4.76 -3.93
CA ILE A 64 -5.95 5.02 -4.06
C ILE A 64 -5.66 5.24 -5.55
N ASP A 65 -4.99 6.35 -5.87
CA ASP A 65 -4.60 6.63 -7.24
C ASP A 65 -3.15 6.25 -7.47
N PHE A 66 -2.93 5.07 -8.03
CA PHE A 66 -1.59 4.59 -8.33
C PHE A 66 -0.99 5.23 -9.59
N GLY A 67 -1.82 5.91 -10.37
CA GLY A 67 -1.37 6.58 -11.58
C GLY A 67 -1.07 5.64 -12.74
N PRO A 68 -0.61 6.19 -13.85
CA PRO A 68 -0.38 5.38 -15.06
C PRO A 68 0.86 4.49 -14.98
N ASP A 69 1.86 4.90 -14.22
CA ASP A 69 3.06 4.08 -14.07
C ASP A 69 2.84 2.92 -13.11
N GLY A 70 2.04 3.16 -12.09
CA GLY A 70 1.68 2.12 -11.15
C GLY A 70 2.75 1.81 -10.11
N ALA A 71 2.49 0.80 -9.32
CA ALA A 71 3.41 0.38 -8.27
C ALA A 71 3.22 -1.10 -7.95
N ASP A 72 4.32 -1.77 -7.62
CA ASP A 72 4.28 -3.15 -7.16
C ASP A 72 5.22 -3.36 -5.97
N THR A 73 5.72 -2.28 -5.38
CA THR A 73 6.62 -2.36 -4.24
C THR A 73 6.06 -1.48 -3.12
N VAL A 74 5.89 -2.07 -1.95
CA VAL A 74 5.30 -1.38 -0.81
C VAL A 74 6.16 -1.59 0.42
N GLU A 75 6.31 -0.54 1.20
CA GLU A 75 7.03 -0.59 2.46
C GLU A 75 6.06 -0.37 3.61
N LEU A 76 6.17 -1.21 4.63
CA LEU A 76 5.38 -1.07 5.85
C LEU A 76 6.30 -1.08 7.07
N PRO A 77 6.15 -0.10 7.96
CA PRO A 77 6.78 -0.21 9.28
C PRO A 77 5.96 -1.17 10.13
N ILE A 78 6.62 -2.19 10.67
CA ILE A 78 5.97 -3.31 11.36
C ILE A 78 6.56 -3.48 12.75
N PHE A 79 5.68 -3.76 13.71
CA PHE A 79 6.08 -4.06 15.08
C PHE A 79 5.33 -5.32 15.49
N VAL A 80 6.06 -6.37 15.86
CA VAL A 80 5.44 -7.63 16.30
C VAL A 80 5.60 -7.76 17.81
N LEU A 81 4.58 -8.32 18.45
CA LEU A 81 4.56 -8.42 19.91
C LEU A 81 5.25 -9.67 20.44
N ASP A 82 5.40 -10.68 19.61
CA ASP A 82 6.15 -11.86 20.04
C ASP A 82 7.21 -12.17 18.99
N GLY A 83 8.02 -13.15 19.27
CA GLY A 83 9.17 -13.43 18.41
C GLY A 83 8.89 -14.37 17.25
N GLU A 84 7.65 -14.79 17.08
CA GLU A 84 7.32 -15.73 16.03
C GLU A 84 7.17 -15.03 14.70
N PRO A 85 7.62 -15.65 13.61
CA PRO A 85 7.37 -15.09 12.29
C PRO A 85 5.88 -14.92 12.05
N THR A 86 5.51 -13.85 11.38
CA THR A 86 4.12 -13.59 11.06
C THR A 86 3.94 -13.43 9.57
N THR A 87 2.79 -13.85 9.08
CA THR A 87 2.49 -13.78 7.65
C THR A 87 1.61 -12.57 7.38
N LEU A 88 2.02 -11.79 6.37
CA LEU A 88 1.20 -10.70 5.87
C LEU A 88 0.71 -11.09 4.48
N ARG A 89 -0.54 -10.76 4.19
CA ARG A 89 -1.11 -10.98 2.87
C ARG A 89 -1.61 -9.66 2.33
N PHE A 90 -1.36 -9.43 1.06
CA PHE A 90 -1.73 -8.19 0.40
C PHE A 90 -2.76 -8.48 -0.67
N TRP A 91 -3.77 -7.60 -0.79
CA TRP A 91 -4.89 -7.81 -1.69
C TRP A 91 -5.15 -6.54 -2.49
N ASP A 92 -5.69 -6.71 -3.70
CA ASP A 92 -6.06 -5.57 -4.55
C ASP A 92 -7.53 -5.17 -4.34
N GLY A 93 -8.13 -5.62 -3.29
CA GLY A 93 -9.50 -5.31 -2.91
C GLY A 93 -9.79 -5.95 -1.57
N GLU A 94 -11.07 -6.08 -1.24
CA GLU A 94 -11.45 -6.68 0.04
C GLU A 94 -11.00 -8.14 0.06
N PRO A 95 -10.23 -8.55 1.07
CA PRO A 95 -9.74 -9.92 1.15
C PRO A 95 -10.86 -10.95 1.07
N TYR A 96 -10.66 -11.94 0.25
CA TYR A 96 -11.58 -13.08 0.05
C TYR A 96 -12.90 -12.72 -0.61
N ALA A 97 -13.09 -11.47 -1.03
CA ALA A 97 -14.31 -11.10 -1.74
C ALA A 97 -14.20 -11.46 -3.21
N GLU A 98 -15.36 -11.63 -3.82
CA GLU A 98 -15.42 -11.91 -5.25
C GLU A 98 -14.79 -10.74 -6.01
N GLY A 99 -13.96 -11.04 -6.98
CA GLY A 99 -13.29 -10.01 -7.77
C GLY A 99 -11.99 -9.51 -7.17
N SER A 100 -11.68 -9.89 -5.92
CA SER A 100 -10.41 -9.51 -5.30
C SER A 100 -9.37 -10.58 -5.52
N THR A 101 -8.12 -10.17 -5.65
CA THR A 101 -7.01 -11.09 -5.84
C THR A 101 -5.97 -10.86 -4.76
N MET A 102 -5.45 -11.95 -4.21
CA MET A 102 -4.31 -11.86 -3.31
C MET A 102 -3.07 -11.60 -4.15
N ILE A 103 -2.41 -10.49 -3.90
CA ILE A 103 -1.29 -10.03 -4.72
C ILE A 103 0.05 -10.15 -4.01
N GLY A 104 0.07 -10.82 -2.88
CA GLY A 104 1.32 -11.11 -2.20
C GLY A 104 1.07 -11.82 -0.89
N GLU A 105 1.95 -12.73 -0.55
CA GLU A 105 1.96 -13.37 0.76
C GLU A 105 3.41 -13.45 1.17
N ARG A 106 3.73 -12.84 2.29
CA ARG A 106 5.13 -12.74 2.71
C ARG A 106 5.23 -12.99 4.20
N VAL A 107 6.34 -13.56 4.61
CA VAL A 107 6.61 -13.81 6.02
C VAL A 107 7.58 -12.75 6.52
N TYR A 108 7.20 -12.11 7.62
CA TYR A 108 8.04 -11.10 8.26
C TYR A 108 8.88 -11.80 9.30
N HIS A 109 10.20 -11.68 9.19
CA HIS A 109 11.15 -12.40 10.04
C HIS A 109 11.99 -11.54 10.95
N LYS A 110 11.89 -10.22 10.87
CA LYS A 110 12.80 -9.36 11.63
C LYS A 110 12.61 -9.59 13.11
N PRO A 111 13.70 -9.61 13.88
CA PRO A 111 13.61 -9.82 15.31
C PRO A 111 12.79 -8.71 15.97
N LYS A 112 12.06 -9.11 17.00
CA LYS A 112 11.25 -8.19 17.77
C LYS A 112 12.14 -7.15 18.45
N GLN A 113 11.71 -5.88 18.33
CA GLN A 113 12.28 -4.81 19.12
C GLN A 113 11.12 -4.11 19.82
N TRP A 114 11.17 -4.05 21.12
CA TRP A 114 10.07 -3.52 21.90
C TRP A 114 9.72 -2.10 21.51
N ASN A 115 8.47 -1.90 21.16
CA ASN A 115 7.92 -0.58 20.85
C ASN A 115 8.62 0.12 19.68
N VAL A 116 9.16 -0.64 18.75
CA VAL A 116 9.83 -0.08 17.57
C VAL A 116 9.22 -0.66 16.32
N TYR A 117 8.76 0.23 15.42
CA TYR A 117 8.34 -0.17 14.10
C TYR A 117 9.59 -0.32 13.23
N GLN A 118 9.72 -1.46 12.58
CA GLN A 118 10.84 -1.72 11.68
C GLN A 118 10.30 -1.77 10.25
N PRO A 119 10.83 -0.94 9.35
CA PRO A 119 10.34 -0.95 7.97
C PRO A 119 10.76 -2.22 7.25
N ASP A 120 9.87 -2.73 6.44
CA ASP A 120 10.17 -3.84 5.55
C ASP A 120 9.50 -3.60 4.22
N THR A 121 10.16 -3.99 3.14
CA THR A 121 9.72 -3.72 1.78
C THR A 121 9.32 -5.02 1.11
N PHE A 122 8.16 -4.99 0.46
CA PHE A 122 7.59 -6.18 -0.17
C PHE A 122 7.32 -5.93 -1.64
N LYS A 123 7.70 -6.88 -2.47
CA LYS A 123 7.37 -6.85 -3.89
C LYS A 123 6.06 -7.60 -4.07
N LEU A 124 5.11 -6.96 -4.71
CA LEU A 124 3.80 -7.56 -4.97
C LEU A 124 3.83 -8.35 -6.27
N ASP A 125 2.87 -9.24 -6.43
CA ASP A 125 2.78 -10.10 -7.60
C ASP A 125 2.07 -9.42 -8.77
N LYS A 126 1.60 -8.19 -8.58
CA LYS A 126 0.83 -7.44 -9.55
C LYS A 126 1.23 -5.98 -9.52
N LEU A 127 1.29 -5.36 -10.68
CA LEU A 127 1.51 -3.93 -10.79
C LEU A 127 0.15 -3.24 -10.68
N LEU A 128 -0.03 -2.43 -9.63
CA LEU A 128 -1.29 -1.72 -9.42
C LEU A 128 -1.24 -0.40 -10.17
N ARG A 129 -2.26 -0.13 -10.96
CA ARG A 129 -2.35 1.09 -11.78
C ARG A 129 -3.70 1.75 -11.63
N GLY A 130 -3.73 3.07 -11.85
CA GLY A 130 -4.97 3.83 -11.81
C GLY A 130 -5.59 3.87 -10.45
N ILE A 131 -6.89 4.08 -10.40
CA ILE A 131 -7.62 4.14 -9.13
C ILE A 131 -7.92 2.73 -8.68
N GLY A 132 -7.55 2.40 -7.47
CA GLY A 132 -7.76 1.05 -6.97
C GLY A 132 -7.82 0.98 -5.46
N ARG A 133 -7.73 -0.22 -4.96
CA ARG A 133 -7.86 -0.55 -3.55
C ARG A 133 -6.65 -1.37 -3.12
N PHE A 134 -6.38 -1.34 -1.83
CA PHE A 134 -5.28 -2.11 -1.28
C PHE A 134 -5.65 -2.55 0.13
N ALA A 135 -5.45 -3.82 0.43
CA ALA A 135 -5.72 -4.32 1.76
C ALA A 135 -4.52 -5.08 2.30
N VAL A 136 -4.33 -5.00 3.59
CA VAL A 136 -3.28 -5.74 4.30
C VAL A 136 -3.96 -6.65 5.29
N GLU A 137 -3.71 -7.93 5.14
CA GLU A 137 -4.23 -8.95 6.05
C GLU A 137 -3.12 -9.34 7.01
N LEU A 138 -3.44 -9.25 8.29
CA LEU A 138 -2.50 -9.49 9.37
C LEU A 138 -2.91 -10.74 10.14
N ASN A 139 -1.93 -11.42 10.70
CA ASN A 139 -2.22 -12.63 11.46
C ASN A 139 -2.35 -12.31 12.94
N VAL A 140 -1.33 -12.50 13.75
CA VAL A 140 -1.47 -12.35 15.21
C VAL A 140 -0.49 -11.33 15.75
N LYS A 141 -0.96 -10.54 16.72
CA LYS A 141 -0.07 -9.69 17.52
C LYS A 141 0.88 -8.83 16.69
N VAL A 142 0.33 -8.21 15.66
CA VAL A 142 1.12 -7.41 14.74
C VAL A 142 0.58 -5.99 14.73
N HIS A 143 1.49 -5.04 14.75
CA HIS A 143 1.15 -3.63 14.58
C HIS A 143 1.75 -3.16 13.27
N ILE A 144 0.99 -2.43 12.47
CA ILE A 144 1.53 -1.74 11.31
C ILE A 144 1.26 -0.26 11.45
N LYS A 145 2.25 0.55 11.12
CA LYS A 145 2.11 1.99 11.24
C LYS A 145 1.36 2.58 10.05
N GLY A 146 1.56 1.99 8.89
CA GLY A 146 0.97 2.43 7.65
C GLY A 146 1.72 1.84 6.49
N PHE A 147 1.68 2.51 5.36
CA PHE A 147 2.41 2.01 4.19
C PHE A 147 2.73 3.14 3.23
N ILE A 148 3.71 2.89 2.38
CA ILE A 148 4.07 3.78 1.30
C ILE A 148 4.55 2.93 0.12
N PHE A 149 4.09 3.29 -1.07
CA PHE A 149 4.49 2.58 -2.28
C PHE A 149 5.62 3.33 -2.97
N THR A 150 6.41 2.60 -3.76
CA THR A 150 7.41 3.17 -4.64
C THR A 150 6.85 3.14 -6.06
N ARG A 151 6.86 4.28 -6.73
CA ARG A 151 6.36 4.36 -8.10
C ARG A 151 7.21 3.51 -9.03
N HIS A 152 6.56 2.72 -9.86
CA HIS A 152 7.28 1.92 -10.84
C HIS A 152 7.91 2.83 -11.90
N SER A 153 9.14 2.53 -12.30
CA SER A 153 9.88 3.38 -13.20
C SER A 153 9.81 2.88 -14.64
N ARG A 154 9.27 3.72 -15.54
CA ARG A 154 9.26 3.36 -16.96
C ARG A 154 10.65 3.32 -17.55
N ALA A 155 11.55 4.13 -17.05
CA ALA A 155 12.92 4.09 -17.49
C ALA A 155 13.54 2.75 -17.15
N TRP A 156 13.17 2.20 -16.03
CA TRP A 156 13.64 0.90 -15.62
C TRP A 156 13.08 -0.19 -16.55
N ASP A 157 11.83 -0.09 -16.94
CA ASP A 157 11.22 -0.99 -17.91
C ASP A 157 11.94 -0.92 -19.24
N THR A 158 12.27 0.25 -19.69
CA THR A 158 12.99 0.43 -20.94
C THR A 158 14.34 -0.23 -20.87
N LEU A 159 15.04 -0.06 -19.78
CA LEU A 159 16.33 -0.73 -19.60
C LEU A 159 16.16 -2.24 -19.57
N ALA A 160 15.17 -2.72 -18.87
CA ALA A 160 14.98 -4.16 -18.77
C ALA A 160 14.60 -4.77 -20.10
N ALA A 161 13.83 -4.06 -20.91
CA ALA A 161 13.39 -4.59 -22.18
C ALA A 161 14.38 -4.32 -23.29
N GLY A 162 14.97 -3.17 -23.28
CA GLY A 162 15.82 -2.76 -24.36
C GLY A 162 17.26 -3.03 -24.15
N ALA A 163 17.69 -3.02 -22.94
CA ALA A 163 19.09 -3.24 -22.69
C ALA A 163 19.47 -4.62 -23.06
N CYS A 164 18.54 -5.46 -23.05
CA CYS A 164 18.80 -6.78 -23.50
C CYS A 164 19.18 -6.78 -24.95
N ASP A 165 18.84 -5.75 -25.64
CA ASP A 165 19.15 -5.67 -27.03
C ASP A 165 20.30 -4.84 -27.33
N ALA A 166 20.41 -3.76 -26.71
CA ALA A 166 21.37 -2.82 -27.15
C ALA A 166 22.52 -2.74 -26.30
N VAL A 167 22.41 -2.86 -25.21
CA VAL A 167 23.45 -2.63 -24.38
C VAL A 167 24.03 -3.73 -23.90
N TYR A 168 23.97 -4.08 -24.17
CA TYR A 168 24.21 -4.98 -23.64
C TYR A 168 24.09 -5.81 -24.10
N GLY A 169 23.49 -5.09 -24.58
CA GLY A 169 23.37 -5.68 -24.94
C GLY A 169 23.14 -6.14 -24.70
N ASP A 170 23.43 -5.86 -24.82
CA ASP A 170 23.31 -6.27 -24.53
C ASP A 170 23.22 -6.63 -23.84
N SER A 171 23.31 -6.33 -23.69
CA SER A 171 23.41 -6.48 -23.10
C SER A 171 22.97 -6.70 -22.36
N PHE A 172 22.80 -6.51 -22.37
CA PHE A 172 22.53 -6.74 -21.90
C PHE A 172 22.01 -7.48 -21.65
N THR A 173 21.86 -7.51 -21.84
CA THR A 173 21.43 -7.95 -21.86
C THR A 173 21.13 -8.35 -21.33
N ARG A 174 20.96 -8.32 -21.00
CA ARG A 174 20.93 -8.34 -20.46
C ARG A 174 21.04 -9.14 -20.03
#